data_ed7e48719a5454c49b5be640c0e2b01e
#
_entry.id   ed7e48719a5454c49b5be640c0e2b01e
#
_cell.length_a   1.000
_cell.length_b   1.000
_cell.length_c   1.000
_cell.angle_alpha   90.00
_cell.angle_beta   90.00
_cell.angle_gamma   90.00
#
_symmetry.space_group_name_H-M   'P 1'
#
loop_
_entity.id
_entity.type
_entity.pdbx_description
1 polymer ?
#
loop_
_entity_poly.entity_id
_entity_poly.type
_entity_poly.pdbx_seq_one_letter_code
_entity_poly.pdbx_strand_id
1 'polypeptide(L)'
;AKEFKKGITANVLYTQIGAEEHLDHALRFFMSAKSAYVSGQAVYIKDNGDEISLVDFDETKPLKGKKILVTGASRGIGESVAKVLARDGAELYCLDVPASLADLQKVAGNLGGHALPLDITQTDAGEQILKACGVLDGVVHNAGVTRDKTLANMSAYKWDLVLNINLKAISTINNYLLTNNGLSESARIVCVSSISGIAGNLGQTNYAMSKAGVIGLVEATAKSLDGSARRINAVAPGFIETKMTGAIPFAIREAGRRMNAMSQGGEPVDVAATISWLVSP
;
A
#
# COMPACT_ATOMS: atom_id res chain seq x y z
N ALA A 1 21.38 -6.53 11.17
CA ALA A 1 21.45 -5.65 9.99
C ALA A 1 22.12 -4.30 10.35
N LYS A 2 21.61 -3.60 11.36
CA LYS A 2 22.13 -2.26 11.75
C LYS A 2 23.62 -2.24 12.10
N GLU A 3 24.14 -3.31 12.68
CA GLU A 3 25.55 -3.41 13.09
C GLU A 3 26.51 -3.59 11.90
N PHE A 4 26.06 -4.22 10.82
CA PHE A 4 26.91 -4.50 9.67
C PHE A 4 27.04 -3.36 8.67
N LYS A 5 26.15 -2.36 8.70
CA LYS A 5 26.15 -1.12 7.87
C LYS A 5 26.44 -1.31 6.36
N LYS A 6 26.13 -2.49 5.81
CA LYS A 6 26.45 -2.87 4.42
C LYS A 6 25.21 -3.23 3.57
N GLY A 7 24.05 -2.65 3.89
CA GLY A 7 22.82 -2.98 3.16
C GLY A 7 22.26 -4.38 3.46
N ILE A 8 22.74 -5.03 4.53
CA ILE A 8 22.23 -6.34 4.94
C ILE A 8 20.86 -6.16 5.58
N THR A 9 19.87 -6.91 5.11
CA THR A 9 18.54 -7.02 5.73
C THR A 9 18.42 -8.30 6.53
N ALA A 10 17.57 -8.29 7.56
CA ALA A 10 17.23 -9.47 8.35
C ALA A 10 15.73 -9.44 8.65
N ASN A 11 15.02 -10.48 8.23
CA ASN A 11 13.58 -10.64 8.41
C ASN A 11 13.30 -12.05 8.93
N VAL A 12 12.13 -12.24 9.52
CA VAL A 12 11.69 -13.55 10.04
C VAL A 12 10.42 -13.95 9.32
N LEU A 13 10.40 -15.18 8.79
CA LEU A 13 9.21 -15.80 8.24
C LEU A 13 8.72 -16.85 9.24
N TYR A 14 7.48 -16.70 9.69
CA TYR A 14 6.78 -17.71 10.48
C TYR A 14 5.85 -18.47 9.55
N THR A 15 5.96 -19.79 9.51
CA THR A 15 5.02 -20.62 8.76
C THR A 15 4.20 -21.47 9.72
N GLN A 16 2.93 -21.65 9.39
CA GLN A 16 2.09 -22.65 10.03
C GLN A 16 2.59 -24.04 9.59
N ILE A 17 2.55 -25.01 10.47
CA ILE A 17 2.89 -26.42 10.13
C ILE A 17 1.92 -26.88 9.03
N GLY A 18 2.47 -27.39 7.94
CA GLY A 18 1.71 -27.79 6.75
C GLY A 18 1.57 -26.71 5.67
N ALA A 19 2.06 -25.47 5.93
CA ALA A 19 2.04 -24.36 4.98
C ALA A 19 3.43 -24.08 4.36
N GLU A 20 4.34 -25.04 4.39
CA GLU A 20 5.73 -24.87 3.93
C GLU A 20 5.83 -24.58 2.42
N GLU A 21 4.93 -25.12 1.62
CA GLU A 21 4.85 -24.87 0.18
C GLU A 21 4.54 -23.42 -0.17
N HIS A 22 3.88 -22.69 0.73
CA HIS A 22 3.58 -21.25 0.56
C HIS A 22 4.78 -20.34 0.87
N LEU A 23 5.91 -20.87 1.34
CA LEU A 23 7.12 -20.09 1.66
C LEU A 23 7.83 -19.54 0.42
N ASP A 24 7.75 -20.20 -0.73
CA ASP A 24 8.58 -19.91 -1.91
C ASP A 24 8.45 -18.45 -2.35
N HIS A 25 7.22 -17.94 -2.48
CA HIS A 25 7.00 -16.56 -2.91
C HIS A 25 7.59 -15.52 -1.93
N ALA A 26 7.46 -15.74 -0.63
CA ALA A 26 8.03 -14.86 0.38
C ALA A 26 9.57 -14.95 0.40
N LEU A 27 10.14 -16.15 0.31
CA LEU A 27 11.58 -16.35 0.25
C LEU A 27 12.19 -15.66 -0.97
N ARG A 28 11.61 -15.83 -2.16
CA ARG A 28 12.05 -15.15 -3.39
C ARG A 28 12.02 -13.63 -3.24
N PHE A 29 10.98 -13.06 -2.64
CA PHE A 29 10.93 -11.62 -2.37
C PHE A 29 12.07 -11.20 -1.43
N PHE A 30 12.21 -11.83 -0.25
CA PHE A 30 13.20 -11.43 0.74
C PHE A 30 14.66 -11.72 0.33
N MET A 31 14.89 -12.65 -0.58
CA MET A 31 16.20 -12.94 -1.16
C MET A 31 16.54 -12.11 -2.40
N SER A 32 15.62 -11.28 -2.87
CA SER A 32 15.81 -10.44 -4.06
C SER A 32 16.10 -8.98 -3.71
N ALA A 33 16.58 -8.21 -4.70
CA ALA A 33 16.75 -6.76 -4.57
C ALA A 33 15.43 -6.01 -4.34
N LYS A 34 14.26 -6.63 -4.59
CA LYS A 34 12.94 -6.02 -4.36
C LYS A 34 12.69 -5.73 -2.88
N SER A 35 13.34 -6.45 -1.96
CA SER A 35 13.23 -6.26 -0.51
C SER A 35 14.38 -5.46 0.10
N ALA A 36 15.20 -4.79 -0.68
CA ALA A 36 16.41 -4.11 -0.21
C ALA A 36 16.16 -3.08 0.91
N TYR A 37 14.97 -2.50 0.99
CA TYR A 37 14.58 -1.57 2.04
C TYR A 37 13.66 -2.18 3.11
N VAL A 38 13.50 -3.51 3.14
CA VAL A 38 12.67 -4.23 4.11
C VAL A 38 13.58 -4.96 5.09
N SER A 39 13.60 -4.53 6.36
CA SER A 39 14.41 -5.17 7.41
C SER A 39 13.71 -5.12 8.76
N GLY A 40 13.92 -6.15 9.58
CA GLY A 40 13.33 -6.26 10.91
C GLY A 40 11.84 -6.63 10.90
N GLN A 41 11.33 -7.18 9.79
CA GLN A 41 9.93 -7.56 9.68
C GLN A 41 9.71 -9.02 10.05
N ALA A 42 8.54 -9.28 10.64
CA ALA A 42 8.01 -10.61 10.89
C ALA A 42 6.81 -10.84 9.96
N VAL A 43 6.89 -11.85 9.11
CA VAL A 43 5.83 -12.22 8.19
C VAL A 43 5.29 -13.59 8.56
N TYR A 44 3.97 -13.69 8.63
CA TYR A 44 3.27 -14.93 8.96
C TYR A 44 2.66 -15.52 7.71
N ILE A 45 3.02 -16.77 7.42
CA ILE A 45 2.52 -17.53 6.28
C ILE A 45 1.62 -18.63 6.82
N LYS A 46 0.40 -18.62 6.31
CA LYS A 46 -0.65 -19.57 6.70
C LYS A 46 -1.13 -20.33 5.48
N ASP A 47 -1.45 -21.57 5.66
CA ASP A 47 -2.29 -22.31 4.73
C ASP A 47 -3.73 -21.84 4.82
N ASN A 48 -4.33 -21.54 3.69
CA ASN A 48 -5.74 -21.13 3.61
C ASN A 48 -6.57 -22.11 2.78
N GLY A 49 -5.99 -23.27 2.47
CA GLY A 49 -6.63 -24.26 1.59
C GLY A 49 -6.67 -23.87 0.10
N ASP A 50 -5.95 -22.81 -0.29
CA ASP A 50 -5.81 -22.45 -1.70
C ASP A 50 -4.82 -23.41 -2.36
N GLU A 51 -5.21 -24.11 -3.40
CA GLU A 51 -4.28 -24.85 -4.24
C GLU A 51 -3.37 -23.87 -4.97
N ILE A 52 -2.07 -23.89 -4.66
CA ILE A 52 -1.09 -23.11 -5.41
C ILE A 52 -0.83 -23.81 -6.72
N SER A 53 -1.47 -23.34 -7.78
CA SER A 53 -1.10 -23.76 -9.13
C SER A 53 0.15 -22.97 -9.56
N LEU A 54 1.31 -23.56 -9.38
CA LEU A 54 2.59 -22.99 -9.88
C LEU A 54 2.78 -23.23 -11.38
N VAL A 55 1.86 -23.93 -12.04
CA VAL A 55 2.04 -24.45 -13.41
C VAL A 55 2.13 -23.36 -14.46
N ASP A 56 1.55 -22.15 -14.21
CA ASP A 56 1.55 -21.02 -15.16
C ASP A 56 2.03 -19.69 -14.55
N PHE A 57 2.75 -19.72 -13.44
CA PHE A 57 3.21 -18.50 -12.79
C PHE A 57 4.42 -17.91 -13.53
N ASP A 58 4.19 -16.82 -14.26
CA ASP A 58 5.26 -16.05 -14.91
C ASP A 58 5.92 -15.11 -13.89
N GLU A 59 7.06 -15.51 -13.34
CA GLU A 59 7.83 -14.70 -12.39
C GLU A 59 8.25 -13.34 -12.93
N THR A 60 8.31 -13.17 -14.25
CA THR A 60 8.66 -11.89 -14.90
C THR A 60 7.46 -10.95 -14.98
N LYS A 61 6.24 -11.50 -14.99
CA LYS A 61 4.97 -10.78 -15.03
C LYS A 61 3.94 -11.38 -14.07
N PRO A 62 4.20 -11.38 -12.76
CA PRO A 62 3.37 -12.05 -11.77
C PRO A 62 1.93 -11.52 -11.69
N LEU A 63 1.67 -10.32 -12.24
CA LEU A 63 0.36 -9.69 -12.25
C LEU A 63 -0.32 -9.69 -13.63
N LYS A 64 0.16 -10.51 -14.56
CA LYS A 64 -0.43 -10.61 -15.90
C LYS A 64 -1.92 -10.98 -15.82
N GLY A 65 -2.75 -10.15 -16.47
CA GLY A 65 -4.20 -10.34 -16.49
C GLY A 65 -4.94 -9.92 -15.21
N LYS A 66 -4.24 -9.36 -14.22
CA LYS A 66 -4.83 -8.85 -12.99
C LYS A 66 -5.23 -7.39 -13.14
N LYS A 67 -6.45 -7.05 -12.76
CA LYS A 67 -7.00 -5.69 -12.70
C LYS A 67 -6.74 -5.08 -11.33
N ILE A 68 -5.95 -4.01 -11.27
CA ILE A 68 -5.56 -3.40 -10.01
C ILE A 68 -5.87 -1.90 -9.99
N LEU A 69 -6.57 -1.46 -8.95
CA LEU A 69 -6.83 -0.07 -8.65
C LEU A 69 -5.72 0.49 -7.73
N VAL A 70 -5.18 1.66 -8.08
CA VAL A 70 -4.24 2.41 -7.23
C VAL A 70 -4.81 3.79 -6.96
N THR A 71 -5.07 4.12 -5.68
CA THR A 71 -5.54 5.45 -5.28
C THR A 71 -4.37 6.38 -4.98
N GLY A 72 -4.50 7.68 -5.30
CA GLY A 72 -3.41 8.65 -5.17
C GLY A 72 -2.27 8.39 -6.17
N ALA A 73 -2.61 7.97 -7.39
CA ALA A 73 -1.67 7.45 -8.37
C ALA A 73 -0.96 8.53 -9.20
N SER A 74 -1.35 9.81 -9.10
CA SER A 74 -0.81 10.88 -9.96
C SER A 74 0.65 11.24 -9.68
N ARG A 75 1.18 10.88 -8.49
CA ARG A 75 2.55 11.27 -8.08
C ARG A 75 3.08 10.42 -6.91
N GLY A 76 4.38 10.56 -6.65
CA GLY A 76 5.05 10.04 -5.45
C GLY A 76 5.02 8.52 -5.35
N ILE A 77 4.62 8.00 -4.18
CA ILE A 77 4.55 6.54 -3.94
C ILE A 77 3.50 5.92 -4.86
N GLY A 78 2.31 6.51 -5.02
CA GLY A 78 1.25 5.96 -5.86
C GLY A 78 1.64 5.85 -7.34
N GLU A 79 2.32 6.86 -7.89
CA GLU A 79 2.90 6.80 -9.24
C GLU A 79 3.93 5.68 -9.38
N SER A 80 4.82 5.54 -8.37
CA SER A 80 5.81 4.47 -8.36
C SER A 80 5.18 3.09 -8.27
N VAL A 81 4.13 2.94 -7.45
CA VAL A 81 3.33 1.71 -7.36
C VAL A 81 2.72 1.38 -8.72
N ALA A 82 2.05 2.34 -9.36
CA ALA A 82 1.47 2.14 -10.70
C ALA A 82 2.53 1.67 -11.71
N LYS A 83 3.73 2.29 -11.72
CA LYS A 83 4.84 1.89 -12.60
C LYS A 83 5.30 0.45 -12.36
N VAL A 84 5.45 0.06 -11.10
CA VAL A 84 5.91 -1.29 -10.75
C VAL A 84 4.85 -2.34 -11.12
N LEU A 85 3.58 -2.09 -10.77
CA LEU A 85 2.49 -3.01 -11.10
C LEU A 85 2.29 -3.17 -12.62
N ALA A 86 2.43 -2.08 -13.40
CA ALA A 86 2.39 -2.15 -14.88
C ALA A 86 3.55 -2.99 -15.43
N ARG A 87 4.78 -2.76 -14.93
CA ARG A 87 5.96 -3.58 -15.30
C ARG A 87 5.69 -5.06 -15.01
N ASP A 88 5.06 -5.35 -13.90
CA ASP A 88 4.76 -6.70 -13.43
C ASP A 88 3.50 -7.30 -14.12
N GLY A 89 2.88 -6.57 -15.08
CA GLY A 89 1.89 -7.07 -16.02
C GLY A 89 0.43 -6.75 -15.68
N ALA A 90 0.16 -5.94 -14.66
CA ALA A 90 -1.21 -5.58 -14.28
C ALA A 90 -1.89 -4.64 -15.29
N GLU A 91 -3.20 -4.83 -15.49
CA GLU A 91 -4.10 -3.81 -16.03
C GLU A 91 -4.42 -2.81 -14.92
N LEU A 92 -4.07 -1.52 -15.14
CA LEU A 92 -4.13 -0.52 -14.10
C LEU A 92 -5.29 0.44 -14.23
N TYR A 93 -5.93 0.69 -13.10
CA TYR A 93 -6.84 1.79 -12.86
C TYR A 93 -6.18 2.78 -11.89
N CYS A 94 -5.70 3.90 -12.44
CA CYS A 94 -5.04 4.96 -11.69
C CYS A 94 -6.09 5.97 -11.23
N LEU A 95 -6.30 6.09 -9.92
CA LEU A 95 -7.28 7.00 -9.35
C LEU A 95 -6.60 8.14 -8.59
N ASP A 96 -7.06 9.36 -8.82
CA ASP A 96 -6.71 10.54 -8.00
C ASP A 96 -7.83 11.58 -8.08
N VAL A 97 -7.78 12.60 -7.23
CA VAL A 97 -8.78 13.68 -7.23
C VAL A 97 -8.84 14.40 -8.58
N PRO A 98 -10.01 14.91 -9.01
CA PRO A 98 -10.16 15.61 -10.30
C PRO A 98 -9.17 16.76 -10.51
N ALA A 99 -8.76 17.43 -9.43
CA ALA A 99 -7.74 18.49 -9.51
C ALA A 99 -6.36 18.01 -9.98
N SER A 100 -6.08 16.71 -9.93
CA SER A 100 -4.83 16.08 -10.40
C SER A 100 -4.97 15.43 -11.78
N LEU A 101 -6.06 15.71 -12.53
CA LEU A 101 -6.40 15.00 -13.76
C LEU A 101 -5.26 14.96 -14.80
N ALA A 102 -4.60 16.09 -15.02
CA ALA A 102 -3.51 16.18 -16.03
C ALA A 102 -2.33 15.25 -15.68
N ASP A 103 -1.89 15.26 -14.42
CA ASP A 103 -0.81 14.38 -13.95
C ASP A 103 -1.27 12.91 -13.96
N LEU A 104 -2.52 12.64 -13.59
CA LEU A 104 -3.10 11.31 -13.58
C LEU A 104 -3.18 10.71 -15.00
N GLN A 105 -3.67 11.48 -15.96
CA GLN A 105 -3.73 11.07 -17.38
C GLN A 105 -2.34 10.80 -17.94
N LYS A 106 -1.36 11.61 -17.59
CA LYS A 106 0.03 11.41 -18.01
C LYS A 106 0.59 10.08 -17.45
N VAL A 107 0.36 9.81 -16.16
CA VAL A 107 0.82 8.55 -15.54
C VAL A 107 0.10 7.36 -16.17
N ALA A 108 -1.23 7.36 -16.20
CA ALA A 108 -2.01 6.26 -16.74
C ALA A 108 -1.69 6.00 -18.24
N GLY A 109 -1.61 7.07 -19.07
CA GLY A 109 -1.30 6.95 -20.49
C GLY A 109 0.08 6.38 -20.77
N ASN A 110 1.09 6.77 -19.98
CA ASN A 110 2.45 6.21 -20.12
C ASN A 110 2.54 4.72 -19.77
N LEU A 111 1.59 4.23 -18.99
CA LEU A 111 1.55 2.84 -18.51
C LEU A 111 0.54 1.97 -19.27
N GLY A 112 -0.19 2.54 -20.23
CA GLY A 112 -1.27 1.83 -20.92
C GLY A 112 -2.46 1.51 -19.99
N GLY A 113 -2.61 2.25 -18.88
CA GLY A 113 -3.67 2.07 -17.90
C GLY A 113 -4.80 3.11 -18.06
N HIS A 114 -5.76 3.04 -17.15
CA HIS A 114 -6.97 3.88 -17.14
C HIS A 114 -6.86 4.97 -16.08
N ALA A 115 -7.18 6.22 -16.44
CA ALA A 115 -7.25 7.33 -15.49
C ALA A 115 -8.69 7.47 -14.96
N LEU A 116 -8.86 7.41 -13.63
CA LEU A 116 -10.13 7.57 -12.94
C LEU A 116 -10.09 8.81 -12.03
N PRO A 117 -10.53 9.98 -12.51
CA PRO A 117 -10.59 11.18 -11.67
C PRO A 117 -11.78 11.10 -10.70
N LEU A 118 -11.51 10.80 -9.43
CA LEU A 118 -12.54 10.60 -8.41
C LEU A 118 -12.04 11.06 -7.04
N ASP A 119 -12.87 11.77 -6.29
CA ASP A 119 -12.65 12.04 -4.89
C ASP A 119 -13.16 10.86 -4.05
N ILE A 120 -12.24 10.14 -3.43
CA ILE A 120 -12.54 8.95 -2.62
C ILE A 120 -13.39 9.23 -1.39
N THR A 121 -13.58 10.49 -1.00
CA THR A 121 -14.39 10.87 0.16
C THR A 121 -15.88 10.97 -0.18
N GLN A 122 -16.26 10.88 -1.45
CA GLN A 122 -17.65 10.83 -1.88
C GLN A 122 -18.34 9.58 -1.35
N THR A 123 -19.60 9.70 -0.99
CA THR A 123 -20.37 8.60 -0.39
C THR A 123 -20.59 7.44 -1.34
N ASP A 124 -20.60 7.69 -2.63
CA ASP A 124 -20.78 6.74 -3.74
C ASP A 124 -19.45 6.35 -4.43
N ALA A 125 -18.31 6.71 -3.83
CA ALA A 125 -16.99 6.43 -4.42
C ALA A 125 -16.80 4.93 -4.74
N GLY A 126 -17.25 4.02 -3.86
CA GLY A 126 -17.18 2.58 -4.10
C GLY A 126 -18.01 2.14 -5.31
N GLU A 127 -19.20 2.72 -5.50
CA GLU A 127 -20.08 2.46 -6.65
C GLU A 127 -19.44 2.95 -7.95
N GLN A 128 -18.91 4.18 -7.95
CA GLN A 128 -18.23 4.74 -9.11
C GLN A 128 -17.00 3.91 -9.52
N ILE A 129 -16.22 3.42 -8.53
CA ILE A 129 -15.09 2.52 -8.77
C ILE A 129 -15.57 1.23 -9.41
N LEU A 130 -16.56 0.56 -8.83
CA LEU A 130 -17.10 -0.69 -9.36
C LEU A 130 -17.64 -0.52 -10.79
N LYS A 131 -18.34 0.57 -11.05
CA LYS A 131 -18.88 0.89 -12.39
C LYS A 131 -17.76 1.13 -13.41
N ALA A 132 -16.67 1.79 -13.02
CA ALA A 132 -15.57 2.11 -13.93
C ALA A 132 -14.61 0.94 -14.16
N CYS A 133 -14.32 0.14 -13.13
CA CYS A 133 -13.28 -0.89 -13.16
C CYS A 133 -13.85 -2.30 -13.38
N GLY A 134 -15.14 -2.52 -13.04
CA GLY A 134 -15.67 -3.87 -12.90
C GLY A 134 -15.07 -4.59 -11.69
N VAL A 135 -15.00 -5.92 -11.78
CA VAL A 135 -14.38 -6.74 -10.72
C VAL A 135 -12.87 -6.56 -10.71
N LEU A 136 -12.31 -6.24 -9.55
CA LEU A 136 -10.89 -5.99 -9.32
C LEU A 136 -10.21 -7.20 -8.69
N ASP A 137 -9.00 -7.50 -9.13
CA ASP A 137 -8.11 -8.48 -8.49
C ASP A 137 -7.25 -7.88 -7.39
N GLY A 138 -7.06 -6.55 -7.42
CA GLY A 138 -6.31 -5.87 -6.39
C GLY A 138 -6.73 -4.42 -6.19
N VAL A 139 -6.58 -3.94 -4.95
CA VAL A 139 -6.79 -2.54 -4.57
C VAL A 139 -5.63 -2.06 -3.72
N VAL A 140 -4.99 -0.97 -4.14
CA VAL A 140 -3.95 -0.30 -3.37
C VAL A 140 -4.47 1.05 -2.86
N HIS A 141 -4.77 1.11 -1.58
CA HIS A 141 -5.15 2.34 -0.89
C HIS A 141 -3.90 3.13 -0.49
N ASN A 142 -3.43 3.97 -1.40
CA ASN A 142 -2.27 4.83 -1.18
C ASN A 142 -2.65 6.30 -0.97
N ALA A 143 -3.80 6.76 -1.46
CA ALA A 143 -4.22 8.14 -1.27
C ALA A 143 -4.20 8.56 0.20
N GLY A 144 -3.64 9.72 0.47
CA GLY A 144 -3.57 10.25 1.83
C GLY A 144 -3.01 11.66 1.88
N VAL A 145 -3.33 12.36 2.96
CA VAL A 145 -2.90 13.74 3.20
C VAL A 145 -2.38 13.90 4.62
N THR A 146 -1.54 14.92 4.83
CA THR A 146 -1.14 15.42 6.15
C THR A 146 -1.71 16.83 6.35
N ARG A 147 -2.01 17.18 7.58
CA ARG A 147 -2.40 18.57 8.00
C ARG A 147 -1.83 18.81 9.38
N ASP A 148 -0.52 18.98 9.42
CA ASP A 148 0.28 18.99 10.65
C ASP A 148 0.01 20.22 11.50
N LYS A 149 -0.24 20.01 12.78
CA LYS A 149 -0.31 21.01 13.88
C LYS A 149 -0.19 20.27 15.21
N THR A 150 0.30 20.97 16.23
CA THR A 150 0.17 20.47 17.60
C THR A 150 -1.31 20.31 17.97
N LEU A 151 -1.64 19.35 18.80
CA LEU A 151 -3.04 19.04 19.14
C LEU A 151 -3.79 20.26 19.67
N ALA A 152 -3.15 21.07 20.51
CA ALA A 152 -3.75 22.32 21.04
C ALA A 152 -4.12 23.34 19.98
N ASN A 153 -3.47 23.32 18.81
CA ASN A 153 -3.70 24.23 17.68
C ASN A 153 -4.36 23.54 16.48
N MET A 154 -4.81 22.30 16.64
CA MET A 154 -5.45 21.51 15.60
C MET A 154 -6.91 21.94 15.45
N SER A 155 -7.32 22.45 14.29
CA SER A 155 -8.73 22.73 14.03
C SER A 155 -9.49 21.43 13.72
N ALA A 156 -10.80 21.38 14.05
CA ALA A 156 -11.67 20.26 13.70
C ALA A 156 -11.62 19.97 12.19
N TYR A 157 -11.63 20.99 11.34
CA TYR A 157 -11.50 20.83 9.89
C TYR A 157 -10.25 20.03 9.48
N LYS A 158 -9.06 20.33 10.06
CA LYS A 158 -7.83 19.60 9.74
C LYS A 158 -7.87 18.18 10.25
N TRP A 159 -8.49 17.98 11.40
CA TRP A 159 -8.69 16.66 11.98
C TRP A 159 -9.57 15.81 11.08
N ASP A 160 -10.77 16.27 10.79
CA ASP A 160 -11.78 15.55 10.02
C ASP A 160 -11.33 15.27 8.58
N LEU A 161 -10.67 16.23 7.93
CA LEU A 161 -10.13 16.05 6.58
C LEU A 161 -9.15 14.88 6.51
N VAL A 162 -8.22 14.80 7.46
CA VAL A 162 -7.22 13.73 7.49
C VAL A 162 -7.89 12.38 7.77
N LEU A 163 -8.80 12.30 8.73
CA LEU A 163 -9.50 11.05 9.05
C LEU A 163 -10.42 10.59 7.91
N ASN A 164 -11.13 11.52 7.27
CA ASN A 164 -12.03 11.18 6.17
C ASN A 164 -11.26 10.60 4.98
N ILE A 165 -10.13 11.20 4.59
CA ILE A 165 -9.34 10.74 3.45
C ILE A 165 -8.54 9.48 3.81
N ASN A 166 -7.78 9.51 4.92
CA ASN A 166 -6.78 8.49 5.19
C ASN A 166 -7.36 7.19 5.79
N LEU A 167 -8.57 7.23 6.35
CA LEU A 167 -9.16 6.09 7.05
C LEU A 167 -10.59 5.79 6.60
N LYS A 168 -11.51 6.75 6.73
CA LYS A 168 -12.94 6.53 6.45
C LYS A 168 -13.19 6.13 5.00
N ALA A 169 -12.56 6.82 4.04
CA ALA A 169 -12.70 6.49 2.62
C ALA A 169 -12.26 5.06 2.30
N ILE A 170 -11.14 4.60 2.89
CA ILE A 170 -10.66 3.22 2.73
C ILE A 170 -11.71 2.23 3.23
N SER A 171 -12.23 2.45 4.45
CA SER A 171 -13.26 1.58 5.03
C SER A 171 -14.53 1.54 4.18
N THR A 172 -15.00 2.71 3.72
CA THR A 172 -16.23 2.81 2.91
C THR A 172 -16.08 2.09 1.57
N ILE A 173 -14.95 2.30 0.86
CA ILE A 173 -14.69 1.65 -0.42
C ILE A 173 -14.55 0.14 -0.25
N ASN A 174 -13.78 -0.33 0.73
CA ASN A 174 -13.62 -1.76 0.99
C ASN A 174 -14.95 -2.44 1.30
N ASN A 175 -15.76 -1.85 2.19
CA ASN A 175 -17.08 -2.39 2.52
C ASN A 175 -17.97 -2.47 1.29
N TYR A 176 -17.99 -1.43 0.45
CA TYR A 176 -18.79 -1.44 -0.77
C TYR A 176 -18.34 -2.53 -1.74
N LEU A 177 -17.04 -2.61 -2.04
CA LEU A 177 -16.51 -3.59 -2.99
C LEU A 177 -16.68 -5.04 -2.51
N LEU A 178 -16.49 -5.29 -1.20
CA LEU A 178 -16.69 -6.62 -0.61
C LEU A 178 -18.16 -7.05 -0.64
N THR A 179 -19.09 -6.12 -0.40
CA THR A 179 -20.54 -6.42 -0.32
C THR A 179 -21.18 -6.55 -1.70
N ASN A 180 -20.65 -5.85 -2.72
CA ASN A 180 -21.26 -5.78 -4.05
C ASN A 180 -20.49 -6.57 -5.12
N ASN A 181 -19.74 -7.62 -4.72
CA ASN A 181 -18.96 -8.47 -5.63
C ASN A 181 -18.00 -7.68 -6.53
N GLY A 182 -17.44 -6.58 -6.02
CA GLY A 182 -16.47 -5.74 -6.74
C GLY A 182 -15.04 -6.28 -6.69
N LEU A 183 -14.81 -7.38 -5.98
CA LEU A 183 -13.51 -8.02 -5.82
C LEU A 183 -13.57 -9.49 -6.24
N SER A 184 -12.56 -9.96 -6.97
CA SER A 184 -12.41 -11.38 -7.31
C SER A 184 -12.25 -12.24 -6.04
N GLU A 185 -12.45 -13.55 -6.18
CA GLU A 185 -12.36 -14.48 -5.04
C GLU A 185 -10.97 -14.52 -4.42
N SER A 186 -9.92 -14.29 -5.19
CA SER A 186 -8.52 -14.24 -4.74
C SER A 186 -7.97 -12.81 -4.65
N ALA A 187 -8.81 -11.79 -4.54
CA ALA A 187 -8.38 -10.40 -4.54
C ALA A 187 -7.42 -10.07 -3.39
N ARG A 188 -6.48 -9.16 -3.68
CA ARG A 188 -5.47 -8.64 -2.72
C ARG A 188 -5.70 -7.16 -2.47
N ILE A 189 -5.88 -6.77 -1.21
CA ILE A 189 -6.01 -5.38 -0.79
C ILE A 189 -4.74 -4.98 -0.04
N VAL A 190 -4.13 -3.86 -0.42
CA VAL A 190 -2.98 -3.30 0.30
C VAL A 190 -3.27 -1.87 0.70
N CYS A 191 -3.14 -1.58 1.99
CA CYS A 191 -3.35 -0.26 2.57
C CYS A 191 -2.01 0.37 2.96
N VAL A 192 -1.75 1.60 2.50
CA VAL A 192 -0.54 2.34 2.89
C VAL A 192 -0.78 3.07 4.21
N SER A 193 -0.19 2.54 5.28
CA SER A 193 -0.10 3.18 6.59
C SER A 193 1.14 4.10 6.68
N SER A 194 1.80 4.17 7.80
CA SER A 194 3.03 4.94 8.04
C SER A 194 3.68 4.50 9.34
N ILE A 195 4.99 4.68 9.46
CA ILE A 195 5.70 4.58 10.75
C ILE A 195 5.09 5.51 11.81
N SER A 196 4.52 6.65 11.39
CA SER A 196 3.79 7.55 12.30
C SER A 196 2.55 6.90 12.92
N GLY A 197 1.93 5.92 12.26
CA GLY A 197 0.82 5.13 12.81
C GLY A 197 1.29 4.13 13.88
N ILE A 198 2.56 3.74 13.89
CA ILE A 198 3.14 2.80 14.85
C ILE A 198 3.75 3.55 16.04
N ALA A 199 4.59 4.56 15.76
CA ALA A 199 5.42 5.23 16.76
C ALA A 199 4.90 6.62 17.16
N GLY A 200 3.89 7.15 16.47
CA GLY A 200 3.50 8.55 16.60
C GLY A 200 4.48 9.51 15.91
N ASN A 201 4.11 10.77 15.83
CA ASN A 201 5.00 11.84 15.39
C ASN A 201 4.52 13.18 15.94
N LEU A 202 5.44 14.01 16.47
CA LEU A 202 5.11 15.31 17.02
C LEU A 202 4.44 16.21 15.95
N GLY A 203 3.31 16.81 16.31
CA GLY A 203 2.55 17.68 15.41
C GLY A 203 1.70 16.94 14.37
N GLN A 204 1.66 15.61 14.39
CA GLN A 204 0.91 14.76 13.46
C GLN A 204 -0.15 13.89 14.14
N THR A 205 -0.76 14.34 15.22
CA THR A 205 -1.71 13.51 16.01
C THR A 205 -2.86 12.96 15.15
N ASN A 206 -3.47 13.78 14.28
CA ASN A 206 -4.51 13.37 13.34
C ASN A 206 -3.99 12.36 12.31
N TYR A 207 -2.82 12.61 11.74
CA TYR A 207 -2.20 11.72 10.76
C TYR A 207 -1.79 10.39 11.40
N ALA A 208 -1.11 10.43 12.55
CA ALA A 208 -0.71 9.23 13.29
C ALA A 208 -1.94 8.38 13.67
N MET A 209 -3.00 9.02 14.21
CA MET A 209 -4.26 8.34 14.48
C MET A 209 -4.88 7.69 13.25
N SER A 210 -4.94 8.43 12.12
CA SER A 210 -5.50 7.89 10.88
C SER A 210 -4.72 6.67 10.37
N LYS A 211 -3.37 6.71 10.45
CA LYS A 211 -2.50 5.63 9.98
C LYS A 211 -2.47 4.44 10.94
N ALA A 212 -2.60 4.65 12.26
CA ALA A 212 -2.86 3.59 13.21
C ALA A 212 -4.24 2.93 12.97
N GLY A 213 -5.26 3.75 12.69
CA GLY A 213 -6.59 3.27 12.31
C GLY A 213 -6.58 2.38 11.08
N VAL A 214 -5.72 2.68 10.08
CA VAL A 214 -5.53 1.81 8.90
C VAL A 214 -4.99 0.44 9.31
N ILE A 215 -4.04 0.37 10.25
CA ILE A 215 -3.51 -0.92 10.74
C ILE A 215 -4.64 -1.72 11.40
N GLY A 216 -5.39 -1.11 12.33
CA GLY A 216 -6.52 -1.77 12.98
C GLY A 216 -7.63 -2.18 12.01
N LEU A 217 -7.92 -1.35 10.97
CA LEU A 217 -8.85 -1.69 9.91
C LEU A 217 -8.41 -2.95 9.14
N VAL A 218 -7.12 -3.04 8.79
CA VAL A 218 -6.54 -4.20 8.11
C VAL A 218 -6.65 -5.44 8.98
N GLU A 219 -6.29 -5.37 10.26
CA GLU A 219 -6.39 -6.49 11.20
C GLU A 219 -7.83 -6.98 11.36
N ALA A 220 -8.79 -6.06 11.50
CA ALA A 220 -10.21 -6.41 11.64
C ALA A 220 -10.77 -7.02 10.35
N THR A 221 -10.43 -6.43 9.19
CA THR A 221 -10.89 -6.93 7.89
C THR A 221 -10.26 -8.29 7.58
N ALA A 222 -8.98 -8.50 7.87
CA ALA A 222 -8.32 -9.78 7.68
C ALA A 222 -9.04 -10.92 8.42
N LYS A 223 -9.46 -10.66 9.67
CA LYS A 223 -10.25 -11.63 10.46
C LYS A 223 -11.61 -11.93 9.81
N SER A 224 -12.25 -10.93 9.21
CA SER A 224 -13.55 -11.15 8.53
C SER A 224 -13.42 -11.89 7.20
N LEU A 225 -12.21 -11.98 6.65
CA LEU A 225 -11.88 -12.71 5.43
C LEU A 225 -11.34 -14.12 5.70
N ASP A 226 -11.24 -14.55 6.97
CA ASP A 226 -10.82 -15.92 7.31
C ASP A 226 -11.70 -16.94 6.59
N GLY A 227 -11.09 -17.97 6.01
CA GLY A 227 -11.77 -18.99 5.19
C GLY A 227 -12.06 -18.55 3.74
N SER A 228 -11.62 -17.36 3.32
CA SER A 228 -11.64 -16.95 1.91
C SER A 228 -10.22 -16.84 1.34
N ALA A 229 -10.10 -16.88 0.00
CA ALA A 229 -8.83 -16.66 -0.69
C ALA A 229 -8.42 -15.18 -0.75
N ARG A 230 -9.29 -14.23 -0.37
CA ARG A 230 -8.99 -12.80 -0.33
C ARG A 230 -8.02 -12.47 0.80
N ARG A 231 -7.15 -11.49 0.58
CA ARG A 231 -6.18 -11.03 1.59
C ARG A 231 -6.17 -9.52 1.67
N ILE A 232 -5.93 -9.01 2.87
CA ILE A 232 -5.69 -7.59 3.10
C ILE A 232 -4.43 -7.42 3.96
N ASN A 233 -3.54 -6.51 3.54
CA ASN A 233 -2.30 -6.22 4.22
C ASN A 233 -2.08 -4.72 4.34
N ALA A 234 -1.22 -4.31 5.29
CA ALA A 234 -0.77 -2.93 5.41
C ALA A 234 0.75 -2.84 5.21
N VAL A 235 1.18 -1.78 4.51
CA VAL A 235 2.57 -1.37 4.46
C VAL A 235 2.70 -0.08 5.24
N ALA A 236 3.65 -0.01 6.18
CA ALA A 236 3.92 1.16 7.00
C ALA A 236 5.31 1.75 6.66
N PRO A 237 5.42 2.57 5.60
CA PRO A 237 6.70 3.14 5.19
C PRO A 237 7.30 4.02 6.29
N GLY A 238 8.62 3.94 6.42
CA GLY A 238 9.41 4.90 7.20
C GLY A 238 9.62 6.20 6.42
N PHE A 239 10.83 6.74 6.49
CA PHE A 239 11.18 7.93 5.73
C PHE A 239 11.44 7.58 4.26
N ILE A 240 10.57 8.06 3.36
CA ILE A 240 10.66 7.84 1.90
C ILE A 240 10.94 9.16 1.19
N GLU A 241 11.92 9.17 0.29
CA GLU A 241 12.32 10.33 -0.50
C GLU A 241 11.25 10.64 -1.56
N THR A 242 10.47 11.67 -1.32
CA THR A 242 9.43 12.15 -2.22
C THR A 242 9.47 13.67 -2.32
N LYS A 243 8.73 14.27 -3.25
CA LYS A 243 8.56 15.73 -3.28
C LYS A 243 8.02 16.28 -1.96
N MET A 244 7.17 15.52 -1.26
CA MET A 244 6.62 15.91 0.04
C MET A 244 7.70 15.96 1.13
N THR A 245 8.55 14.96 1.23
CA THR A 245 9.64 14.89 2.21
C THR A 245 10.80 15.81 1.84
N GLY A 246 10.99 16.11 0.56
CA GLY A 246 11.96 17.09 0.07
C GLY A 246 11.72 18.52 0.58
N ALA A 247 10.48 18.87 0.94
CA ALA A 247 10.12 20.16 1.52
C ALA A 247 10.43 20.28 3.03
N ILE A 248 10.82 19.19 3.69
CA ILE A 248 11.18 19.16 5.11
C ILE A 248 12.58 19.81 5.30
N PRO A 249 12.80 20.63 6.36
CA PRO A 249 14.11 21.20 6.65
C PRO A 249 15.21 20.13 6.74
N PHE A 250 16.39 20.45 6.22
CA PHE A 250 17.50 19.50 6.03
C PHE A 250 17.84 18.70 7.30
N ALA A 251 17.94 19.34 8.46
CA ALA A 251 18.30 18.65 9.71
C ALA A 251 17.26 17.60 10.14
N ILE A 252 15.95 17.91 9.98
CA ILE A 252 14.85 16.98 10.30
C ILE A 252 14.82 15.83 9.29
N ARG A 253 15.06 16.15 8.01
CA ARG A 253 15.12 15.15 6.94
C ARG A 253 16.27 14.18 7.16
N GLU A 254 17.45 14.68 7.52
CA GLU A 254 18.62 13.85 7.79
C GLU A 254 18.42 12.97 9.04
N ALA A 255 17.79 13.49 10.08
CA ALA A 255 17.40 12.71 11.25
C ALA A 255 16.43 11.57 10.84
N GLY A 256 15.39 11.88 10.04
CA GLY A 256 14.43 10.90 9.54
C GLY A 256 15.10 9.78 8.74
N ARG A 257 16.06 10.11 7.88
CA ARG A 257 16.85 9.12 7.12
C ARG A 257 17.59 8.14 8.01
N ARG A 258 18.14 8.61 9.14
CA ARG A 258 19.00 7.81 10.04
C ARG A 258 18.24 7.03 11.10
N MET A 259 16.95 7.25 11.25
CA MET A 259 16.15 6.58 12.28
C MET A 259 15.84 5.09 11.99
N ASN A 260 15.98 4.65 10.74
CA ASN A 260 15.74 3.25 10.38
C ASN A 260 17.02 2.39 10.45
N ALA A 261 16.85 1.08 10.33
CA ALA A 261 17.94 0.10 10.39
C ALA A 261 18.98 0.27 9.27
N MET A 262 18.57 0.84 8.12
CA MET A 262 19.44 1.05 6.96
C MET A 262 20.22 2.37 7.03
N SER A 263 19.86 3.28 7.96
CA SER A 263 20.44 4.62 8.13
C SER A 263 20.40 5.48 6.86
N GLN A 264 19.38 5.28 6.02
CA GLN A 264 19.16 6.02 4.76
C GLN A 264 17.66 6.21 4.51
N GLY A 265 17.29 7.15 3.63
CA GLY A 265 15.93 7.26 3.11
C GLY A 265 15.61 6.11 2.15
N GLY A 266 14.37 5.64 2.16
CA GLY A 266 13.86 4.74 1.14
C GLY A 266 13.39 5.50 -0.10
N GLU A 267 13.37 4.83 -1.22
CA GLU A 267 12.82 5.35 -2.46
C GLU A 267 11.36 4.92 -2.64
N PRO A 268 10.54 5.66 -3.38
CA PRO A 268 9.17 5.24 -3.69
C PRO A 268 9.09 3.84 -4.32
N VAL A 269 10.12 3.42 -5.06
CA VAL A 269 10.19 2.09 -5.67
C VAL A 269 10.32 0.96 -4.64
N ASP A 270 10.94 1.20 -3.49
CA ASP A 270 11.06 0.20 -2.42
C ASP A 270 9.69 -0.14 -1.84
N VAL A 271 8.86 0.91 -1.61
CA VAL A 271 7.47 0.73 -1.18
C VAL A 271 6.66 0.04 -2.27
N ALA A 272 6.84 0.45 -3.52
CA ALA A 272 6.13 -0.12 -4.66
C ALA A 272 6.45 -1.60 -4.88
N ALA A 273 7.72 -2.01 -4.73
CA ALA A 273 8.13 -3.41 -4.84
C ALA A 273 7.51 -4.27 -3.73
N THR A 274 7.44 -3.76 -2.50
CA THR A 274 6.77 -4.42 -1.37
C THR A 274 5.26 -4.57 -1.63
N ILE A 275 4.61 -3.52 -2.16
CA ILE A 275 3.19 -3.57 -2.51
C ILE A 275 2.96 -4.57 -3.65
N SER A 276 3.80 -4.57 -4.70
CA SER A 276 3.70 -5.54 -5.79
C SER A 276 3.76 -6.98 -5.28
N TRP A 277 4.69 -7.28 -4.37
CA TRP A 277 4.76 -8.59 -3.72
C TRP A 277 3.46 -8.94 -2.99
N LEU A 278 2.88 -8.02 -2.21
CA LEU A 278 1.66 -8.26 -1.44
C LEU A 278 0.37 -8.38 -2.28
N VAL A 279 0.35 -7.84 -3.50
CA VAL A 279 -0.78 -8.00 -4.43
C VAL A 279 -0.61 -9.14 -5.42
N SER A 280 0.58 -9.73 -5.49
CA SER A 280 0.84 -10.92 -6.30
C SER A 280 0.14 -12.16 -5.73
N PRO A 281 -0.21 -13.13 -6.57
CA PRO A 281 -0.83 -14.39 -6.17
C PRO A 281 -0.09 -15.13 -5.08
#